data_5fc1764e31c09f308755791e821e34b4
#
_entry.id   5fc1764e31c09f308755791e821e34b4
#
_cell.length_a   1.000
_cell.length_b   1.000
_cell.length_c   1.000
_cell.angle_alpha   90.00
_cell.angle_beta   90.00
_cell.angle_gamma   90.00
#
_symmetry.space_group_name_H-M   'P 1'
#
loop_
_entity.id
_entity.type
_entity.pdbx_description
1 polymer ?
#
loop_
_entity_poly.entity_id
_entity_poly.type
_entity_poly.pdbx_seq_one_letter_code
_entity_poly.pdbx_strand_id
1 'polypeptide(L)'
;IPKLDRAHTTVMKFFENVDIKDLEQCILGLENEAVRQNFEIAFRKFSQYMDIVLPDPYANKYLHDLNYLGKITHGARNTYRDEQLNLIGAGEKVKKLIEENISASGVDPKIPPINLLDPKFKEEVAKTENPKMRAVEIKNAIRHHITVSLNDDPAHYRKLSEKLEEL
;
A
#
# COMPACT_ATOMS: atom_id res chain seq x y z
N ILE A 1 -15.97 -6.75 -20.12
CA ILE A 1 -14.67 -6.85 -20.74
C ILE A 1 -14.12 -5.49 -21.12
N PRO A 2 -14.79 -4.63 -21.95
CA PRO A 2 -14.28 -3.27 -22.17
C PRO A 2 -14.14 -2.44 -20.88
N LYS A 3 -14.98 -2.67 -19.89
CA LYS A 3 -14.89 -2.00 -18.57
C LYS A 3 -13.66 -2.48 -17.78
N LEU A 4 -13.33 -3.78 -17.86
CA LEU A 4 -12.14 -4.33 -17.23
C LEU A 4 -10.87 -3.74 -17.88
N ASP A 5 -10.82 -3.68 -19.22
CA ASP A 5 -9.68 -3.13 -19.95
C ASP A 5 -9.45 -1.66 -19.60
N ARG A 6 -10.50 -0.86 -19.50
CA ARG A 6 -10.40 0.55 -19.09
C ARG A 6 -9.92 0.70 -17.65
N ALA A 7 -10.47 -0.12 -16.74
CA ALA A 7 -10.07 -0.07 -15.34
C ALA A 7 -8.60 -0.46 -15.16
N HIS A 8 -8.12 -1.47 -15.89
CA HIS A 8 -6.72 -1.84 -15.91
C HIS A 8 -5.85 -0.68 -16.43
N THR A 9 -6.20 -0.09 -17.56
CA THR A 9 -5.47 1.05 -18.12
C THR A 9 -5.42 2.22 -17.11
N THR A 10 -6.53 2.48 -16.43
CA THR A 10 -6.60 3.57 -15.45
C THR A 10 -5.66 3.36 -14.27
N VAL A 11 -5.65 2.17 -13.70
CA VAL A 11 -4.79 1.89 -12.54
C VAL A 11 -3.31 1.83 -12.94
N MET A 12 -2.99 1.33 -14.13
CA MET A 12 -1.60 1.25 -14.60
C MET A 12 -0.98 2.62 -14.90
N LYS A 13 -1.78 3.65 -15.12
CA LYS A 13 -1.27 5.03 -15.33
C LYS A 13 -0.49 5.57 -14.12
N PHE A 14 -0.77 5.09 -12.91
CA PHE A 14 -0.02 5.49 -11.72
C PHE A 14 1.45 5.07 -11.78
N PHE A 15 1.77 4.07 -12.60
CA PHE A 15 3.10 3.47 -12.70
C PHE A 15 3.67 3.48 -14.12
N GLU A 16 3.19 4.37 -15.00
CA GLU A 16 3.62 4.40 -16.40
C GLU A 16 5.11 4.73 -16.60
N ASN A 17 5.72 5.41 -15.63
CA ASN A 17 7.15 5.78 -15.65
C ASN A 17 8.02 4.90 -14.76
N VAL A 18 7.48 3.83 -14.21
CA VAL A 18 8.14 2.93 -13.25
C VAL A 18 7.86 1.49 -13.64
N ASP A 19 8.83 0.61 -13.45
CA ASP A 19 8.59 -0.83 -13.58
C ASP A 19 7.71 -1.32 -12.42
N ILE A 20 6.55 -1.90 -12.73
CA ILE A 20 5.63 -2.43 -11.71
C ILE A 20 6.27 -3.52 -10.85
N LYS A 21 7.34 -4.16 -11.33
CA LYS A 21 8.11 -5.16 -10.58
C LYS A 21 9.01 -4.53 -9.53
N ASP A 22 9.35 -3.26 -9.69
CA ASP A 22 10.10 -2.50 -8.70
C ASP A 22 9.14 -1.95 -7.63
N LEU A 23 8.84 -2.79 -6.65
CA LEU A 23 7.85 -2.48 -5.61
C LEU A 23 8.21 -1.24 -4.80
N GLU A 24 9.47 -1.06 -4.47
CA GLU A 24 9.91 0.10 -3.68
C GLU A 24 9.66 1.41 -4.43
N GLN A 25 10.01 1.49 -5.71
CA GLN A 25 9.76 2.68 -6.52
C GLN A 25 8.27 2.94 -6.72
N CYS A 26 7.48 1.90 -6.91
CA CYS A 26 6.02 2.03 -6.99
C CYS A 26 5.43 2.57 -5.67
N ILE A 27 5.88 2.05 -4.54
CA ILE A 27 5.42 2.50 -3.22
C ILE A 27 5.84 3.95 -2.97
N LEU A 28 7.08 4.32 -3.28
CA LEU A 28 7.56 5.69 -3.15
C LEU A 28 6.75 6.68 -4.00
N GLY A 29 6.28 6.26 -5.17
CA GLY A 29 5.41 7.06 -6.04
C GLY A 29 4.03 7.36 -5.44
N LEU A 30 3.64 6.67 -4.38
CA LEU A 30 2.37 6.85 -3.66
C LEU A 30 2.52 7.68 -2.38
N GLU A 31 3.61 8.41 -2.22
CA GLU A 31 3.87 9.21 -1.00
C GLU A 31 2.81 10.29 -0.76
N ASN A 32 2.32 10.92 -1.82
CA ASN A 32 1.26 11.92 -1.73
C ASN A 32 -0.08 11.25 -1.39
N GLU A 33 -0.74 11.69 -0.33
CA GLU A 33 -1.98 11.10 0.16
C GLU A 33 -3.11 11.14 -0.89
N ALA A 34 -3.26 12.25 -1.61
CA ALA A 34 -4.27 12.38 -2.66
C ALA A 34 -4.02 11.39 -3.80
N VAL A 35 -2.77 11.17 -4.17
CA VAL A 35 -2.38 10.17 -5.18
C VAL A 35 -2.70 8.76 -4.68
N ARG A 36 -2.41 8.45 -3.41
CA ARG A 36 -2.76 7.15 -2.82
C ARG A 36 -4.26 6.89 -2.83
N GLN A 37 -5.06 7.90 -2.47
CA GLN A 37 -6.53 7.77 -2.48
C GLN A 37 -7.05 7.49 -3.88
N ASN A 38 -6.56 8.21 -4.88
CA ASN A 38 -6.94 8.00 -6.27
C ASN A 38 -6.49 6.62 -6.78
N PHE A 39 -5.30 6.18 -6.41
CA PHE A 39 -4.82 4.83 -6.71
C PHE A 39 -5.73 3.77 -6.09
N GLU A 40 -6.09 3.94 -4.82
CA GLU A 40 -6.96 2.99 -4.12
C GLU A 40 -8.32 2.85 -4.83
N ILE A 41 -8.93 3.97 -5.21
CA ILE A 41 -10.19 3.95 -5.95
C ILE A 41 -10.04 3.22 -7.29
N ALA A 42 -8.99 3.52 -8.04
CA ALA A 42 -8.73 2.90 -9.34
C ALA A 42 -8.45 1.39 -9.20
N PHE A 43 -7.66 1.01 -8.21
CA PHE A 43 -7.34 -0.41 -7.96
C PHE A 43 -8.55 -1.20 -7.49
N ARG A 44 -9.36 -0.64 -6.60
CA ARG A 44 -10.61 -1.27 -6.17
C ARG A 44 -11.54 -1.54 -7.35
N LYS A 45 -11.69 -0.56 -8.23
CA LYS A 45 -12.53 -0.70 -9.42
C LYS A 45 -12.01 -1.78 -10.38
N PHE A 46 -10.71 -1.81 -10.62
CA PHE A 46 -10.08 -2.87 -11.42
C PHE A 46 -10.30 -4.25 -10.78
N SER A 47 -10.08 -4.35 -9.47
CA SER A 47 -10.29 -5.58 -8.70
C SER A 47 -11.73 -6.09 -8.78
N GLN A 48 -12.71 -5.20 -8.70
CA GLN A 48 -14.12 -5.57 -8.81
C GLN A 48 -14.44 -6.14 -10.20
N TYR A 49 -13.92 -5.55 -11.26
CA TYR A 49 -14.13 -6.10 -12.61
C TYR A 49 -13.40 -7.43 -12.81
N MET A 50 -12.20 -7.59 -12.26
CA MET A 50 -11.50 -8.87 -12.25
C MET A 50 -12.32 -9.94 -11.54
N ASP A 51 -12.90 -9.62 -10.39
CA ASP A 51 -13.73 -10.55 -9.60
C ASP A 51 -14.97 -11.00 -10.37
N ILE A 52 -15.59 -10.11 -11.14
CA ILE A 52 -16.75 -10.42 -11.97
C ILE A 52 -16.35 -11.33 -13.15
N VAL A 53 -15.22 -11.07 -13.78
CA VAL A 53 -14.78 -11.78 -14.98
C VAL A 53 -14.19 -13.15 -14.65
N LEU A 54 -13.52 -13.29 -13.50
CA LEU A 54 -12.95 -14.58 -13.08
C LEU A 54 -14.07 -15.64 -12.87
N PRO A 55 -13.86 -16.89 -13.27
CA PRO A 55 -12.64 -17.51 -13.79
C PRO A 55 -12.47 -17.49 -15.31
N ASP A 56 -13.15 -16.61 -16.03
CA ASP A 56 -13.03 -16.53 -17.49
C ASP A 56 -11.56 -16.36 -17.90
N PRO A 57 -11.08 -17.15 -18.90
CA PRO A 57 -9.70 -17.06 -19.37
C PRO A 57 -9.26 -15.68 -19.85
N TYR A 58 -10.20 -14.82 -20.23
CA TYR A 58 -9.90 -13.44 -20.60
C TYR A 58 -9.19 -12.66 -19.48
N ALA A 59 -9.50 -12.95 -18.22
CA ALA A 59 -8.88 -12.32 -17.06
C ALA A 59 -7.40 -12.71 -16.89
N ASN A 60 -6.98 -13.85 -17.44
CA ASN A 60 -5.63 -14.38 -17.22
C ASN A 60 -4.52 -13.41 -17.63
N LYS A 61 -4.73 -12.61 -18.66
CA LYS A 61 -3.75 -11.61 -19.11
C LYS A 61 -3.48 -10.51 -18.08
N TYR A 62 -4.37 -10.34 -17.12
CA TYR A 62 -4.26 -9.31 -16.08
C TYR A 62 -3.82 -9.86 -14.72
N LEU A 63 -3.72 -11.18 -14.56
CA LEU A 63 -3.39 -11.78 -13.25
C LEU A 63 -2.01 -11.36 -12.73
N HIS A 64 -1.04 -11.24 -13.63
CA HIS A 64 0.30 -10.77 -13.28
C HIS A 64 0.26 -9.36 -12.68
N ASP A 65 -0.39 -8.43 -13.37
CA ASP A 65 -0.51 -7.05 -12.91
C ASP A 65 -1.35 -6.96 -11.64
N LEU A 66 -2.42 -7.74 -11.55
CA LEU A 66 -3.24 -7.80 -10.34
C LEU A 66 -2.40 -8.18 -9.11
N ASN A 67 -1.55 -9.18 -9.24
CA ASN A 67 -0.69 -9.63 -8.14
C ASN A 67 0.34 -8.57 -7.74
N TYR A 68 0.96 -7.89 -8.70
CA TYR A 68 1.89 -6.80 -8.38
C TYR A 68 1.19 -5.60 -7.76
N LEU A 69 0.03 -5.20 -8.28
CA LEU A 69 -0.78 -4.13 -7.71
C LEU A 69 -1.23 -4.47 -6.28
N GLY A 70 -1.56 -5.72 -6.01
CA GLY A 70 -1.87 -6.21 -4.68
C GLY A 70 -0.68 -6.07 -3.72
N LYS A 71 0.51 -6.43 -4.14
CA LYS A 71 1.75 -6.26 -3.36
C LYS A 71 2.07 -4.78 -3.11
N ILE A 72 1.89 -3.93 -4.12
CA ILE A 72 2.08 -2.48 -3.99
C ILE A 72 1.09 -1.91 -2.96
N THR A 73 -0.16 -2.30 -3.04
CA THR A 73 -1.21 -1.87 -2.09
C THR A 73 -0.86 -2.27 -0.67
N HIS A 74 -0.46 -3.52 -0.46
CA HIS A 74 -0.05 -4.01 0.87
C HIS A 74 1.20 -3.27 1.38
N GLY A 75 2.22 -3.11 0.55
CA GLY A 75 3.44 -2.39 0.90
C GLY A 75 3.19 -0.92 1.22
N ALA A 76 2.38 -0.24 0.43
CA ALA A 76 2.00 1.16 0.65
C ALA A 76 1.18 1.31 1.94
N ARG A 77 0.24 0.39 2.21
CA ARG A 77 -0.50 0.38 3.46
C ARG A 77 0.42 0.34 4.67
N ASN A 78 1.42 -0.53 4.64
CA ASN A 78 2.37 -0.67 5.75
C ASN A 78 3.33 0.51 5.84
N THR A 79 3.88 0.97 4.71
CA THR A 79 4.83 2.08 4.67
C THR A 79 4.21 3.39 5.14
N TYR A 80 3.03 3.71 4.65
CA TYR A 80 2.33 4.96 4.98
C TYR A 80 1.36 4.83 6.15
N ARG A 81 1.19 3.63 6.68
CA ARG A 81 0.23 3.30 7.74
C ARG A 81 -1.17 3.77 7.41
N ASP A 82 -1.53 3.60 6.14
CA ASP A 82 -2.81 4.01 5.56
C ASP A 82 -3.76 2.81 5.51
N GLU A 83 -4.63 2.70 6.50
CA GLU A 83 -5.57 1.57 6.62
C GLU A 83 -6.66 1.56 5.55
N GLN A 84 -6.84 2.67 4.81
CA GLN A 84 -7.78 2.71 3.69
C GLN A 84 -7.28 1.88 2.50
N LEU A 85 -5.99 1.63 2.40
CA LEU A 85 -5.38 0.72 1.42
C LEU A 85 -5.61 -0.74 1.82
N ASN A 86 -6.86 -1.15 1.90
CA ASN A 86 -7.27 -2.50 2.20
C ASN A 86 -8.03 -3.12 1.01
N LEU A 87 -8.33 -4.41 1.10
CA LEU A 87 -9.00 -5.14 0.04
C LEU A 87 -10.53 -5.23 0.24
N ILE A 88 -11.09 -4.43 1.16
CA ILE A 88 -12.54 -4.37 1.37
C ILE A 88 -13.19 -3.82 0.09
N GLY A 89 -14.15 -4.56 -0.45
CA GLY A 89 -14.85 -4.20 -1.68
C GLY A 89 -14.14 -4.61 -2.98
N ALA A 90 -12.99 -5.28 -2.89
CA ALA A 90 -12.29 -5.80 -4.07
C ALA A 90 -12.96 -7.04 -4.68
N GLY A 91 -13.80 -7.74 -3.92
CA GLY A 91 -14.38 -9.04 -4.30
C GLY A 91 -13.61 -10.21 -3.67
N GLU A 92 -14.34 -11.27 -3.33
CA GLU A 92 -13.77 -12.38 -2.54
C GLU A 92 -12.72 -13.20 -3.32
N LYS A 93 -12.95 -13.45 -4.61
CA LYS A 93 -12.00 -14.21 -5.44
C LYS A 93 -10.68 -13.47 -5.60
N VAL A 94 -10.75 -12.18 -5.88
CA VAL A 94 -9.57 -11.32 -6.05
C VAL A 94 -8.82 -11.16 -4.74
N LYS A 95 -9.54 -10.89 -3.65
CA LYS A 95 -8.95 -10.78 -2.31
C LYS A 95 -8.14 -12.03 -1.95
N LYS A 96 -8.74 -13.20 -2.16
CA LYS A 96 -8.09 -14.49 -1.92
C LYS A 96 -6.83 -14.67 -2.75
N LEU A 97 -6.89 -14.37 -4.06
CA LEU A 97 -5.74 -14.46 -4.96
C LEU A 97 -4.58 -13.56 -4.51
N ILE A 98 -4.88 -12.32 -4.14
CA ILE A 98 -3.86 -11.36 -3.69
C ILE A 98 -3.24 -11.81 -2.36
N GLU A 99 -4.05 -12.20 -1.39
CA GLU A 99 -3.56 -12.68 -0.09
C GLU A 99 -2.71 -13.94 -0.21
N GLU A 100 -3.12 -14.90 -1.04
CA GLU A 100 -2.34 -16.10 -1.31
C GLU A 100 -1.00 -15.79 -1.98
N ASN A 101 -0.99 -14.83 -2.92
CA ASN A 101 0.23 -14.41 -3.60
C ASN A 101 1.21 -13.71 -2.63
N ILE A 102 0.73 -12.86 -1.75
CA ILE A 102 1.54 -12.21 -0.72
C ILE A 102 2.08 -13.25 0.26
N SER A 103 1.24 -14.17 0.72
CA SER A 103 1.65 -15.24 1.66
C SER A 103 2.70 -16.16 1.04
N ALA A 104 2.62 -16.45 -0.25
CA ALA A 104 3.60 -17.26 -0.97
C ALA A 104 5.00 -16.62 -0.99
N SER A 105 5.10 -15.30 -0.83
CA SER A 105 6.38 -14.60 -0.70
C SER A 105 6.98 -14.62 0.71
N GLY A 106 6.33 -15.30 1.67
CA GLY A 106 6.78 -15.41 3.06
C GLY A 106 6.27 -14.31 3.98
N VAL A 107 5.38 -13.45 3.51
CA VAL A 107 4.78 -12.35 4.28
C VAL A 107 3.34 -12.69 4.64
N ASP A 108 2.94 -12.48 5.90
CA ASP A 108 1.54 -12.58 6.29
C ASP A 108 0.86 -11.23 6.06
N PRO A 109 -0.11 -11.14 5.13
CA PRO A 109 -0.77 -9.88 4.81
C PRO A 109 -1.68 -9.35 5.93
N LYS A 110 -1.95 -10.14 6.95
CA LYS A 110 -2.80 -9.76 8.08
C LYS A 110 -2.03 -9.13 9.24
N ILE A 111 -0.69 -9.29 9.26
CA ILE A 111 0.14 -8.69 10.30
C ILE A 111 0.28 -7.19 10.02
N PRO A 112 -0.09 -6.32 10.99
CA PRO A 112 0.09 -4.89 10.83
C PRO A 112 1.57 -4.51 10.93
N PRO A 113 1.96 -3.31 10.46
CA PRO A 113 3.32 -2.82 10.61
C PRO A 113 3.66 -2.66 12.10
N ILE A 114 4.95 -2.87 12.43
CA ILE A 114 5.44 -2.78 13.80
C ILE A 114 5.32 -1.35 14.32
N ASN A 115 4.83 -1.19 15.54
CA ASN A 115 4.70 0.10 16.19
C ASN A 115 6.08 0.74 16.42
N LEU A 116 6.15 2.07 16.31
CA LEU A 116 7.37 2.85 16.54
C LEU A 116 8.05 2.53 17.90
N LEU A 117 7.25 2.29 18.94
CA LEU A 117 7.75 2.01 20.29
C LEU A 117 8.08 0.55 20.54
N ASP A 118 7.82 -0.35 19.59
CA ASP A 118 8.18 -1.75 19.71
C ASP A 118 9.70 -1.90 19.70
N PRO A 119 10.31 -2.67 20.62
CA PRO A 119 11.75 -2.89 20.64
C PRO A 119 12.33 -3.43 19.34
N LYS A 120 11.52 -4.12 18.53
CA LYS A 120 11.91 -4.67 17.23
C LYS A 120 11.84 -3.69 16.08
N PHE A 121 11.30 -2.49 16.29
CA PHE A 121 11.11 -1.50 15.22
C PHE A 121 12.42 -1.17 14.51
N LYS A 122 13.47 -0.89 15.26
CA LYS A 122 14.79 -0.57 14.71
C LYS A 122 15.35 -1.69 13.82
N GLU A 123 15.17 -2.94 14.26
CA GLU A 123 15.64 -4.10 13.50
C GLU A 123 14.83 -4.29 12.21
N GLU A 124 13.52 -4.10 12.28
CA GLU A 124 12.63 -4.22 11.10
C GLU A 124 12.93 -3.15 10.06
N VAL A 125 13.10 -1.90 10.49
CA VAL A 125 13.46 -0.80 9.58
C VAL A 125 14.84 -1.01 8.96
N ALA A 126 15.79 -1.56 9.70
CA ALA A 126 17.14 -1.85 9.22
C ALA A 126 17.15 -2.88 8.06
N LYS A 127 16.11 -3.71 7.92
CA LYS A 127 15.99 -4.65 6.81
C LYS A 127 15.71 -3.96 5.47
N THR A 128 15.21 -2.74 5.50
CA THR A 128 14.99 -1.94 4.30
C THR A 128 16.31 -1.34 3.84
N GLU A 129 16.85 -1.83 2.74
CA GLU A 129 18.18 -1.43 2.25
C GLU A 129 18.18 -0.03 1.63
N ASN A 130 17.11 0.35 0.92
CA ASN A 130 17.01 1.65 0.25
C ASN A 130 16.88 2.78 1.30
N PRO A 131 17.85 3.72 1.38
CA PRO A 131 17.82 4.79 2.38
C PRO A 131 16.59 5.69 2.29
N LYS A 132 16.13 5.98 1.08
CA LYS A 132 14.94 6.81 0.85
C LYS A 132 13.67 6.12 1.36
N MET A 133 13.53 4.83 1.07
CA MET A 133 12.42 4.02 1.54
C MET A 133 12.43 3.91 3.07
N ARG A 134 13.60 3.68 3.66
CA ARG A 134 13.77 3.64 5.12
C ARG A 134 13.36 4.96 5.78
N ALA A 135 13.78 6.09 5.23
CA ALA A 135 13.41 7.41 5.74
C ALA A 135 11.90 7.64 5.68
N VAL A 136 11.24 7.24 4.61
CA VAL A 136 9.79 7.33 4.45
C VAL A 136 9.07 6.46 5.47
N GLU A 137 9.52 5.23 5.69
CA GLU A 137 8.96 4.32 6.69
C GLU A 137 9.04 4.90 8.10
N ILE A 138 10.21 5.42 8.48
CA ILE A 138 10.42 6.03 9.81
C ILE A 138 9.53 7.26 9.97
N LYS A 139 9.51 8.15 8.99
CA LYS A 139 8.70 9.37 9.02
C LYS A 139 7.22 9.05 9.24
N ASN A 140 6.69 8.08 8.51
CA ASN A 140 5.29 7.70 8.61
C ASN A 140 4.97 6.96 9.93
N ALA A 141 5.91 6.18 10.46
CA ALA A 141 5.76 5.57 11.79
C ALA A 141 5.67 6.63 12.89
N ILE A 142 6.50 7.66 12.82
CA ILE A 142 6.49 8.78 13.77
C ILE A 142 5.18 9.56 13.63
N ARG A 143 4.76 9.89 12.42
CA ARG A 143 3.50 10.60 12.16
C ARG A 143 2.30 9.85 12.70
N HIS A 144 2.24 8.54 12.47
CA HIS A 144 1.16 7.69 12.97
C HIS A 144 1.14 7.67 14.50
N HIS A 145 2.29 7.52 15.14
CA HIS A 145 2.40 7.54 16.60
C HIS A 145 1.91 8.87 17.19
N ILE A 146 2.31 10.00 16.59
CA ILE A 146 1.85 11.32 17.00
C ILE A 146 0.32 11.43 16.89
N THR A 147 -0.24 10.98 15.78
CA THR A 147 -1.68 11.04 15.52
C THR A 147 -2.48 10.25 16.56
N VAL A 148 -2.08 9.01 16.86
CA VAL A 148 -2.79 8.18 17.86
C VAL A 148 -2.62 8.70 19.29
N SER A 149 -1.51 9.38 19.58
CA SER A 149 -1.19 9.86 20.92
C SER A 149 -1.62 11.31 21.18
N LEU A 150 -2.15 11.99 20.16
CA LEU A 150 -2.52 13.40 20.23
C LEU A 150 -3.52 13.72 21.35
N ASN A 151 -4.40 12.77 21.67
CA ASN A 151 -5.40 12.95 22.73
C ASN A 151 -4.81 12.88 24.14
N ASP A 152 -3.63 12.30 24.32
CA ASP A 152 -2.97 12.16 25.63
C ASP A 152 -2.27 13.47 26.05
N ASP A 153 -1.60 14.12 25.11
CA ASP A 153 -0.95 15.43 25.29
C ASP A 153 -1.02 16.24 24.00
N PRO A 154 -2.15 16.91 23.72
CA PRO A 154 -2.37 17.59 22.44
C PRO A 154 -1.33 18.65 22.11
N ALA A 155 -0.87 19.43 23.10
CA ALA A 155 0.08 20.52 22.88
C ALA A 155 1.46 20.00 22.49
N HIS A 156 1.94 18.98 23.19
CA HIS A 156 3.24 18.36 22.93
C HIS A 156 3.28 17.68 21.55
N TYR A 157 2.31 16.84 21.26
CA TYR A 157 2.26 16.10 20.00
C TYR A 157 1.98 16.98 18.79
N ARG A 158 1.25 18.08 18.97
CA ARG A 158 1.07 19.08 17.91
C ARG A 158 2.40 19.75 17.53
N LYS A 159 3.22 20.12 18.52
CA LYS A 159 4.55 20.67 18.27
C LYS A 159 5.46 19.68 17.55
N LEU A 160 5.41 18.41 17.93
CA LEU A 160 6.18 17.35 17.27
C LEU A 160 5.73 17.16 15.83
N SER A 161 4.43 17.22 15.57
CA SER A 161 3.87 17.12 14.22
C SER A 161 4.34 18.28 13.33
N GLU A 162 4.31 19.51 13.83
CA GLU A 162 4.81 20.69 13.12
C GLU A 162 6.29 20.56 12.77
N LYS A 163 7.12 20.12 13.71
CA LYS A 163 8.54 19.87 13.47
C LYS A 163 8.78 18.79 12.43
N LEU A 164 7.97 17.74 12.44
CA LEU A 164 8.08 16.65 11.46
C LEU A 164 7.78 17.15 10.03
N GLU A 165 6.78 18.02 9.88
CA GLU A 165 6.44 18.59 8.57
C GLU A 165 7.52 19.54 8.02
N GLU A 166 8.36 20.11 8.88
CA GLU A 166 9.50 20.94 8.47
C GLU A 166 10.68 20.12 7.91
N LEU A 167 10.68 18.82 8.14
CA LEU A 167 11.71 17.91 7.62
C LEU A 167 11.46 17.55 6.15
#